data_25c88633f7d913b98683febd4c4a60c5
#
_entry.id   25c88633f7d913b98683febd4c4a60c5
#
_cell.length_a   1.000
_cell.length_b   1.000
_cell.length_c   1.000
_cell.angle_alpha   90.00
_cell.angle_beta   90.00
_cell.angle_gamma   90.00
#
_symmetry.space_group_name_H-M   'P 1'
#
loop_
_entity.id
_entity.type
_entity.pdbx_description
1 polymer ?
#
loop_
_entity_poly.entity_id
_entity_poly.type
_entity_poly.pdbx_seq_one_letter_code
_entity_poly.pdbx_strand_id
1 'polypeptide(L)'
;MEKMRDQAIVCNIGHFDNEIQMARLEKSGAVKTNIKPQVDKFTFPDGHSIFVLAEGRLVNLGCATGHPSFVMSNSFTNQCLAQMELWQKEHAVGVYRLPKRLDEEVARLHLDNLGVELTRLTRRQADYIGVPEDGPYKAEHYRY
;
A
#
# COMPACT_ATOMS: atom_id res chain seq x y z
N MET A 1 16.97 4.00 -18.30
CA MET A 1 17.96 3.97 -17.22
C MET A 1 19.31 4.54 -17.66
N GLU A 2 19.78 4.30 -18.87
CA GLU A 2 21.05 4.81 -19.41
C GLU A 2 21.26 6.34 -19.33
N LYS A 3 20.18 7.12 -19.30
CA LYS A 3 20.23 8.58 -19.19
C LYS A 3 20.00 9.11 -17.77
N MET A 4 19.98 8.23 -16.79
CA MET A 4 19.82 8.64 -15.39
C MET A 4 21.12 9.22 -14.86
N ARG A 5 21.00 10.04 -13.83
CA ARG A 5 22.15 10.60 -13.14
C ARG A 5 23.03 9.49 -12.57
N ASP A 6 24.35 9.71 -12.56
CA ASP A 6 25.27 8.80 -11.86
C ASP A 6 24.85 8.58 -10.40
N GLN A 7 24.93 7.34 -9.96
CA GLN A 7 24.50 6.87 -8.63
C GLN A 7 23.01 7.03 -8.34
N ALA A 8 22.18 7.15 -9.37
CA ALA A 8 20.72 7.14 -9.18
C ALA A 8 20.26 5.79 -8.61
N ILE A 9 19.29 5.84 -7.69
CA ILE A 9 18.66 4.65 -7.12
C ILE A 9 17.35 4.39 -7.85
N VAL A 10 17.20 3.17 -8.35
CA VAL A 10 16.01 2.69 -9.04
C VAL A 10 15.36 1.61 -8.19
N CYS A 11 14.08 1.77 -7.90
CA CYS A 11 13.29 0.77 -7.19
C CYS A 11 11.85 0.78 -7.68
N ASN A 12 11.13 -0.29 -7.38
CA ASN A 12 9.75 -0.49 -7.73
C ASN A 12 8.94 -0.96 -6.52
N ILE A 13 7.66 -0.66 -6.49
CA ILE A 13 6.70 -1.20 -5.55
C ILE A 13 5.71 -2.16 -6.23
N GLY A 14 5.75 -2.26 -7.55
CA GLY A 14 5.00 -3.23 -8.34
C GLY A 14 5.44 -4.67 -8.05
N HIS A 15 4.54 -5.62 -8.26
CA HIS A 15 4.77 -7.02 -7.88
C HIS A 15 5.82 -7.72 -8.76
N PHE A 16 5.88 -7.36 -10.03
CA PHE A 16 6.79 -7.94 -11.02
C PHE A 16 7.74 -6.89 -11.58
N ASP A 17 8.82 -7.34 -12.19
CA ASP A 17 9.86 -6.52 -12.83
C ASP A 17 9.47 -5.97 -14.23
N ASN A 18 8.21 -6.16 -14.65
CA ASN A 18 7.72 -5.67 -15.93
C ASN A 18 7.51 -4.13 -15.98
N GLU A 19 7.38 -3.47 -14.84
CA GLU A 19 7.31 -2.00 -14.76
C GLU A 19 8.69 -1.37 -14.91
N ILE A 20 9.76 -2.07 -14.52
CA ILE A 20 11.15 -1.72 -14.77
C ILE A 20 11.72 -2.73 -15.74
N GLN A 21 12.27 -2.27 -16.87
CA GLN A 21 12.75 -3.13 -17.94
C GLN A 21 14.11 -3.77 -17.60
N MET A 22 14.12 -4.67 -16.60
CA MET A 22 15.34 -5.33 -16.13
C MET A 22 16.04 -6.13 -17.21
N ALA A 23 15.30 -6.93 -17.97
CA ALA A 23 15.85 -7.71 -19.08
C ALA A 23 16.53 -6.84 -20.15
N ARG A 24 16.06 -5.59 -20.36
CA ARG A 24 16.68 -4.64 -21.26
C ARG A 24 17.93 -4.02 -20.65
N LEU A 25 17.92 -3.75 -19.35
CA LEU A 25 19.10 -3.25 -18.63
C LEU A 25 20.24 -4.26 -18.67
N GLU A 26 19.96 -5.54 -18.46
CA GLU A 26 20.95 -6.62 -18.53
C GLU A 26 21.57 -6.77 -19.94
N LYS A 27 20.81 -6.44 -20.99
CA LYS A 27 21.26 -6.47 -22.38
C LYS A 27 21.91 -5.15 -22.85
N SER A 28 21.94 -4.13 -22.01
CA SER A 28 22.47 -2.79 -22.39
C SER A 28 24.00 -2.70 -22.43
N GLY A 29 24.71 -3.77 -22.05
CA GLY A 29 26.16 -3.77 -21.89
C GLY A 29 26.65 -3.22 -20.55
N ALA A 30 25.73 -2.86 -19.65
CA ALA A 30 26.10 -2.48 -18.29
C ALA A 30 26.55 -3.70 -17.48
N VAL A 31 27.61 -3.53 -16.70
CA VAL A 31 28.17 -4.57 -15.83
C VAL A 31 27.43 -4.57 -14.49
N LYS A 32 26.76 -5.70 -14.18
CA LYS A 32 26.10 -5.92 -12.91
C LYS A 32 27.11 -6.32 -11.84
N THR A 33 27.10 -5.63 -10.70
CA THR A 33 27.87 -5.96 -9.51
C THR A 33 26.94 -6.01 -8.31
N ASN A 34 26.85 -7.14 -7.62
CA ASN A 34 26.08 -7.22 -6.39
C ASN A 34 26.84 -6.53 -5.25
N ILE A 35 26.22 -5.52 -4.61
CA ILE A 35 26.80 -4.75 -3.51
C ILE A 35 26.48 -5.42 -2.17
N LYS A 36 25.25 -5.87 -2.01
CA LYS A 36 24.72 -6.63 -0.88
C LYS A 36 23.41 -7.31 -1.32
N PRO A 37 22.87 -8.25 -0.53
CA PRO A 37 21.60 -8.87 -0.86
C PRO A 37 20.54 -7.83 -1.29
N GLN A 38 19.89 -8.07 -2.43
CA GLN A 38 18.86 -7.23 -3.02
C GLN A 38 19.32 -5.82 -3.46
N VAL A 39 20.63 -5.55 -3.58
CA VAL A 39 21.17 -4.28 -4.06
C VAL A 39 22.23 -4.55 -5.11
N ASP A 40 21.92 -4.25 -6.35
CA ASP A 40 22.80 -4.40 -7.49
C ASP A 40 23.22 -3.04 -8.06
N LYS A 41 24.48 -2.89 -8.35
CA LYS A 41 25.04 -1.76 -9.11
C LYS A 41 25.19 -2.16 -10.57
N PHE A 42 24.68 -1.36 -11.46
CA PHE A 42 24.90 -1.48 -12.92
C PHE A 42 25.80 -0.34 -13.35
N THR A 43 26.99 -0.67 -13.86
CA THR A 43 27.96 0.30 -14.37
C THR A 43 27.92 0.26 -15.90
N PHE A 44 27.61 1.38 -16.54
CA PHE A 44 27.53 1.53 -17.98
C PHE A 44 28.91 1.72 -18.62
N PRO A 45 29.05 1.53 -19.95
CA PRO A 45 30.35 1.65 -20.64
C PRO A 45 30.99 3.03 -20.52
N ASP A 46 30.24 4.08 -20.32
CA ASP A 46 30.72 5.46 -20.11
C ASP A 46 31.21 5.73 -18.68
N GLY A 47 31.11 4.74 -17.77
CA GLY A 47 31.58 4.80 -16.40
C GLY A 47 30.52 5.25 -15.38
N HIS A 48 29.37 5.80 -15.80
CA HIS A 48 28.32 6.11 -14.85
C HIS A 48 27.62 4.84 -14.36
N SER A 49 26.98 4.90 -13.23
CA SER A 49 26.35 3.76 -12.60
C SER A 49 24.99 4.09 -11.97
N ILE A 50 24.14 3.09 -11.87
CA ILE A 50 22.88 3.16 -11.11
C ILE A 50 22.81 2.00 -10.13
N PHE A 51 22.03 2.17 -9.07
CA PHE A 51 21.71 1.10 -8.11
C PHE A 51 20.28 0.64 -8.34
N VAL A 52 20.10 -0.67 -8.51
CA VAL A 52 18.77 -1.27 -8.64
C VAL A 52 18.48 -2.08 -7.38
N LEU A 53 17.35 -1.78 -6.75
CA LEU A 53 16.92 -2.45 -5.53
C LEU A 53 15.91 -3.56 -5.84
N ALA A 54 16.04 -4.69 -5.13
CA ALA A 54 15.16 -5.85 -5.22
C ALA A 54 14.94 -6.36 -6.66
N GLU A 55 15.97 -6.19 -7.54
CA GLU A 55 15.91 -6.59 -8.95
C GLU A 55 14.70 -6.01 -9.71
N GLY A 56 14.27 -4.80 -9.35
CA GLY A 56 13.11 -4.14 -9.95
C GLY A 56 11.74 -4.67 -9.49
N ARG A 57 11.71 -5.49 -8.44
CA ARG A 57 10.47 -6.02 -7.84
C ARG A 57 10.10 -5.24 -6.57
N LEU A 58 9.19 -5.78 -5.76
CA LEU A 58 8.70 -5.19 -4.51
C LEU A 58 9.83 -4.80 -3.55
N VAL A 59 10.26 -3.54 -3.59
CA VAL A 59 11.36 -3.04 -2.76
C VAL A 59 11.05 -3.10 -1.26
N ASN A 60 9.80 -2.91 -0.88
CA ASN A 60 9.36 -2.97 0.51
C ASN A 60 9.49 -4.37 1.13
N LEU A 61 9.46 -5.43 0.32
CA LEU A 61 9.68 -6.81 0.76
C LEU A 61 11.13 -7.25 0.57
N GLY A 62 11.75 -6.87 -0.56
CA GLY A 62 13.13 -7.27 -0.88
C GLY A 62 14.19 -6.53 -0.06
N CYS A 63 14.00 -5.22 0.19
CA CYS A 63 14.97 -4.37 0.89
C CYS A 63 14.49 -3.87 2.25
N ALA A 64 13.28 -4.23 2.68
CA ALA A 64 12.68 -3.88 3.97
C ALA A 64 11.83 -5.04 4.50
N THR A 65 11.07 -4.80 5.56
CA THR A 65 10.28 -5.83 6.26
C THR A 65 8.82 -5.90 5.83
N GLY A 66 8.43 -5.11 4.81
CA GLY A 66 7.04 -5.00 4.38
C GLY A 66 6.17 -4.23 5.39
N HIS A 67 4.85 -4.41 5.28
CA HIS A 67 3.91 -3.84 6.24
C HIS A 67 3.84 -4.67 7.52
N PRO A 68 3.74 -4.04 8.69
CA PRO A 68 3.50 -4.75 9.95
C PRO A 68 2.22 -5.58 9.89
N SER A 69 2.21 -6.74 10.53
CA SER A 69 1.05 -7.65 10.57
C SER A 69 -0.20 -6.99 11.14
N PHE A 70 -0.05 -6.10 12.11
CA PHE A 70 -1.15 -5.30 12.65
C PHE A 70 -1.82 -4.42 11.58
N VAL A 71 -1.04 -3.76 10.73
CA VAL A 71 -1.58 -2.95 9.60
C VAL A 71 -2.31 -3.83 8.61
N MET A 72 -1.73 -4.98 8.26
CA MET A 72 -2.37 -5.94 7.33
C MET A 72 -3.61 -6.60 7.92
N SER A 73 -3.69 -6.76 9.25
CA SER A 73 -4.88 -7.24 9.93
C SER A 73 -6.11 -6.36 9.63
N ASN A 74 -5.95 -5.05 9.57
CA ASN A 74 -7.04 -4.14 9.17
C ASN A 74 -7.55 -4.44 7.75
N SER A 75 -6.63 -4.68 6.80
CA SER A 75 -6.99 -5.03 5.44
C SER A 75 -7.74 -6.38 5.37
N PHE A 76 -7.28 -7.38 6.08
CA PHE A 76 -7.92 -8.70 6.10
C PHE A 76 -9.29 -8.65 6.79
N THR A 77 -9.43 -7.91 7.87
CA THR A 77 -10.72 -7.71 8.53
C THR A 77 -11.71 -7.03 7.58
N ASN A 78 -11.26 -6.02 6.83
CA ASN A 78 -12.11 -5.36 5.84
C ASN A 78 -12.55 -6.33 4.73
N GLN A 79 -11.66 -7.21 4.26
CA GLN A 79 -11.99 -8.26 3.29
C GLN A 79 -13.02 -9.26 3.86
N CYS A 80 -12.87 -9.69 5.11
CA CYS A 80 -13.83 -10.57 5.77
C CYS A 80 -15.22 -9.91 5.89
N LEU A 81 -15.26 -8.66 6.35
CA LEU A 81 -16.52 -7.91 6.47
C LEU A 81 -17.18 -7.68 5.10
N ALA A 82 -16.37 -7.45 4.05
CA ALA A 82 -16.87 -7.35 2.69
C ALA A 82 -17.54 -8.64 2.21
N GLN A 83 -16.93 -9.79 2.48
CA GLN A 83 -17.51 -11.09 2.12
C GLN A 83 -18.80 -11.35 2.90
N MET A 84 -18.85 -11.00 4.20
CA MET A 84 -20.06 -11.11 5.00
C MET A 84 -21.19 -10.22 4.47
N GLU A 85 -20.88 -8.99 4.08
CA GLU A 85 -21.86 -8.05 3.49
C GLU A 85 -22.43 -8.63 2.17
N LEU A 86 -21.57 -9.16 1.31
CA LEU A 86 -21.98 -9.79 0.05
C LEU A 86 -22.81 -11.06 0.25
N TRP A 87 -22.52 -11.83 1.29
CA TRP A 87 -23.27 -13.03 1.61
C TRP A 87 -24.64 -12.74 2.22
N GLN A 88 -24.72 -11.72 3.06
CA GLN A 88 -25.94 -11.38 3.81
C GLN A 88 -26.94 -10.54 3.02
N LYS A 89 -26.51 -9.91 1.96
CA LYS A 89 -27.33 -9.01 1.14
C LYS A 89 -27.33 -9.39 -0.31
N GLU A 90 -28.48 -9.23 -0.94
CA GLU A 90 -28.61 -9.38 -2.40
C GLU A 90 -27.97 -8.17 -3.09
N HIS A 91 -27.07 -8.48 -4.03
CA HIS A 91 -26.43 -7.50 -4.89
C HIS A 91 -26.62 -7.90 -6.37
N ALA A 92 -27.00 -6.98 -7.21
CA ALA A 92 -26.95 -7.19 -8.65
C ALA A 92 -25.47 -7.33 -9.09
N VAL A 93 -25.24 -7.91 -10.27
CA VAL A 93 -23.87 -7.98 -10.80
C VAL A 93 -23.34 -6.57 -11.07
N GLY A 94 -22.24 -6.20 -10.42
CA GLY A 94 -21.67 -4.88 -10.50
C GLY A 94 -20.51 -4.63 -9.56
N VAL A 95 -20.00 -3.41 -9.53
CA VAL A 95 -18.97 -2.94 -8.60
C VAL A 95 -19.61 -2.05 -7.56
N TYR A 96 -19.43 -2.40 -6.30
CA TYR A 96 -20.03 -1.70 -5.17
C TYR A 96 -18.95 -1.15 -4.23
N ARG A 97 -19.23 -0.02 -3.63
CA ARG A 97 -18.44 0.51 -2.53
C ARG A 97 -19.02 -0.01 -1.23
N LEU A 98 -18.13 -0.48 -0.35
CA LEU A 98 -18.55 -0.89 0.98
C LEU A 98 -19.12 0.28 1.79
N PRO A 99 -20.13 0.03 2.63
CA PRO A 99 -20.65 1.04 3.54
C PRO A 99 -19.56 1.51 4.51
N LYS A 100 -19.49 2.82 4.76
CA LYS A 100 -18.50 3.44 5.67
C LYS A 100 -18.56 2.90 7.10
N ARG A 101 -19.72 2.42 7.55
CA ARG A 101 -19.87 1.75 8.84
C ARG A 101 -18.96 0.50 8.98
N LEU A 102 -18.67 -0.20 7.88
CA LEU A 102 -17.78 -1.36 7.92
C LEU A 102 -16.31 -0.94 8.10
N ASP A 103 -15.92 0.15 7.49
CA ASP A 103 -14.60 0.77 7.70
C ASP A 103 -14.39 1.15 9.17
N GLU A 104 -15.41 1.74 9.78
CA GLU A 104 -15.40 2.12 11.19
C GLU A 104 -15.38 0.90 12.12
N GLU A 105 -16.09 -0.16 11.75
CA GLU A 105 -16.06 -1.43 12.49
C GLU A 105 -14.66 -2.07 12.47
N VAL A 106 -13.95 -2.00 11.34
CA VAL A 106 -12.54 -2.43 11.29
C VAL A 106 -11.71 -1.67 12.32
N ALA A 107 -11.89 -0.35 12.41
CA ALA A 107 -11.18 0.45 13.41
C ALA A 107 -11.54 0.03 14.83
N ARG A 108 -12.83 -0.15 15.16
CA ARG A 108 -13.30 -0.57 16.48
C ARG A 108 -12.67 -1.89 16.91
N LEU A 109 -12.69 -2.89 16.04
CA LEU A 109 -12.12 -4.22 16.31
C LEU A 109 -10.60 -4.20 16.58
N HIS A 110 -9.88 -3.18 16.10
CA HIS A 110 -8.43 -3.08 16.29
C HIS A 110 -8.02 -2.15 17.42
N LEU A 111 -8.82 -1.14 17.74
CA LEU A 111 -8.49 -0.14 18.77
C LEU A 111 -8.38 -0.74 20.17
N ASP A 112 -9.22 -1.72 20.49
CA ASP A 112 -9.20 -2.42 21.78
C ASP A 112 -7.83 -3.07 22.04
N ASN A 113 -7.20 -3.63 21.02
CA ASN A 113 -5.86 -4.22 21.14
C ASN A 113 -4.77 -3.20 21.43
N LEU A 114 -5.03 -1.94 21.13
CA LEU A 114 -4.12 -0.81 21.41
C LEU A 114 -4.46 -0.11 22.75
N GLY A 115 -5.51 -0.53 23.45
CA GLY A 115 -6.03 0.16 24.62
C GLY A 115 -6.57 1.56 24.31
N VAL A 116 -7.08 1.76 23.08
CA VAL A 116 -7.61 3.03 22.58
C VAL A 116 -9.09 2.90 22.33
N GLU A 117 -9.86 3.88 22.78
CA GLU A 117 -11.28 3.98 22.50
C GLU A 117 -11.55 4.95 21.35
N LEU A 118 -12.48 4.59 20.47
CA LEU A 118 -12.97 5.50 19.44
C LEU A 118 -13.76 6.63 20.09
N THR A 119 -13.35 7.87 19.85
CA THR A 119 -13.99 9.06 20.39
C THR A 119 -15.48 9.11 20.01
N ARG A 120 -16.35 9.32 20.97
CA ARG A 120 -17.75 9.69 20.72
C ARG A 120 -17.87 11.20 20.60
N LEU A 121 -18.48 11.65 19.54
CA LEU A 121 -18.69 13.08 19.31
C LEU A 121 -19.84 13.57 20.17
N THR A 122 -19.69 14.77 20.72
CA THR A 122 -20.84 15.53 21.20
C THR A 122 -21.65 16.05 20.02
N ARG A 123 -22.94 16.32 20.22
CA ARG A 123 -23.79 16.90 19.17
C ARG A 123 -23.17 18.15 18.53
N ARG A 124 -22.60 19.04 19.33
CA ARG A 124 -21.93 20.26 18.84
C ARG A 124 -20.74 19.94 17.94
N GLN A 125 -19.95 18.92 18.26
CA GLN A 125 -18.82 18.47 17.44
C GLN A 125 -19.33 17.83 16.14
N ALA A 126 -20.31 16.96 16.22
CA ALA A 126 -20.93 16.29 15.09
C ALA A 126 -21.53 17.31 14.09
N ASP A 127 -22.29 18.29 14.60
CA ASP A 127 -22.87 19.37 13.80
C ASP A 127 -21.78 20.23 13.13
N TYR A 128 -20.69 20.52 13.84
CA TYR A 128 -19.57 21.32 13.32
C TYR A 128 -18.85 20.65 12.14
N ILE A 129 -18.65 19.33 12.19
CA ILE A 129 -17.94 18.60 11.13
C ILE A 129 -18.92 17.94 10.12
N GLY A 130 -20.22 18.02 10.35
CA GLY A 130 -21.26 17.55 9.42
C GLY A 130 -21.38 16.02 9.35
N VAL A 131 -21.28 15.33 10.49
CA VAL A 131 -21.42 13.87 10.59
C VAL A 131 -22.40 13.50 11.72
N PRO A 132 -22.98 12.28 11.73
CA PRO A 132 -23.78 11.79 12.85
C PRO A 132 -22.96 11.64 14.14
N GLU A 133 -23.62 11.78 15.33
CA GLU A 133 -22.96 11.60 16.64
C GLU A 133 -22.36 10.20 16.83
N ASP A 134 -23.04 9.18 16.31
CA ASP A 134 -22.64 7.77 16.42
C ASP A 134 -21.93 7.24 15.16
N GLY A 135 -21.53 8.14 14.26
CA GLY A 135 -20.87 7.74 13.02
C GLY A 135 -21.84 7.31 11.89
N PRO A 136 -21.35 6.92 10.74
CA PRO A 136 -19.93 6.94 10.40
C PRO A 136 -19.36 8.36 10.32
N TYR A 137 -18.12 8.52 10.81
CA TYR A 137 -17.47 9.83 10.92
C TYR A 137 -16.80 10.31 9.62
N LYS A 138 -16.90 9.55 8.53
CA LYS A 138 -16.46 9.95 7.20
C LYS A 138 -17.60 10.62 6.43
N ALA A 139 -17.40 11.82 5.95
CA ALA A 139 -18.38 12.53 5.11
C ALA A 139 -18.67 11.74 3.82
N GLU A 140 -19.89 11.94 3.24
CA GLU A 140 -20.35 11.20 2.07
C GLU A 140 -19.44 11.34 0.84
N HIS A 141 -18.84 12.51 0.65
CA HIS A 141 -17.92 12.76 -0.46
C HIS A 141 -16.56 12.04 -0.32
N TYR A 142 -16.25 11.53 0.85
CA TYR A 142 -14.99 10.82 1.08
C TYR A 142 -15.03 9.47 0.37
N ARG A 143 -14.08 9.22 -0.50
CA ARG A 143 -14.07 8.03 -1.36
C ARG A 143 -13.38 6.81 -0.77
N TYR A 144 -12.63 6.99 0.32
CA TYR A 144 -11.84 5.94 0.94
C TYR A 144 -12.23 5.73 2.40
#